data_f0693f19789affa4f6d8e8fa1100b4ec
#
_entry.id   f0693f19789affa4f6d8e8fa1100b4ec
#
_cell.length_a   1.000
_cell.length_b   1.000
_cell.length_c   1.000
_cell.angle_alpha   90.00
_cell.angle_beta   90.00
_cell.angle_gamma   90.00
#
_symmetry.space_group_name_H-M   'P 1'
#
loop_
_entity.id
_entity.type
_entity.pdbx_description
1 polymer ?
#
loop_
_entity_poly.entity_id
_entity_poly.type
_entity_poly.pdbx_seq_one_letter_code
_entity_poly.pdbx_strand_id
1 'polypeptide(L)'
;MIKSLLFMLMAHMTGDYLFQSDYLAMNKGKDNYILLAHSILYTVGVMFVAYIMSIEISLDGLMILSVLHFLIDYIKARGITPKYLGNKNALILDQLIHYLTLLFVLSI
;
A
#
# COMPACT_ATOMS: atom_id res chain seq x y z
N MET A 1 18.25 -7.55 8.09
CA MET A 1 16.94 -7.56 8.78
C MET A 1 16.46 -6.16 9.17
N ILE A 2 17.27 -5.40 9.91
CA ILE A 2 16.89 -4.01 10.28
C ILE A 2 16.66 -3.16 9.05
N LYS A 3 17.52 -3.26 8.03
CA LYS A 3 17.34 -2.52 6.77
C LYS A 3 16.00 -2.84 6.10
N SER A 4 15.60 -4.12 6.07
CA SER A 4 14.32 -4.52 5.47
C SER A 4 13.13 -4.00 6.26
N LEU A 5 13.20 -4.01 7.60
CA LEU A 5 12.14 -3.47 8.44
C LEU A 5 12.00 -1.96 8.26
N LEU A 6 13.12 -1.23 8.25
CA LEU A 6 13.11 0.21 7.99
C LEU A 6 12.57 0.52 6.62
N PHE A 7 12.97 -0.26 5.60
CA PHE A 7 12.44 -0.10 4.25
C PHE A 7 10.93 -0.27 4.23
N MET A 8 10.41 -1.34 4.82
CA MET A 8 8.97 -1.58 4.83
C MET A 8 8.20 -0.44 5.47
N LEU A 9 8.68 0.04 6.63
CA LEU A 9 8.04 1.14 7.33
C LEU A 9 8.09 2.42 6.49
N MET A 10 9.25 2.81 6.01
CA MET A 10 9.43 4.06 5.25
C MET A 10 8.70 4.01 3.91
N ALA A 11 8.77 2.86 3.22
CA ALA A 11 8.10 2.70 1.94
C ALA A 11 6.59 2.79 2.07
N HIS A 12 6.03 2.10 3.05
CA HIS A 12 4.60 2.12 3.29
C HIS A 12 4.11 3.53 3.67
N MET A 13 4.81 4.20 4.57
CA MET A 13 4.45 5.56 4.99
C MET A 13 4.57 6.56 3.83
N THR A 14 5.62 6.44 3.02
CA THR A 14 5.80 7.31 1.86
C THR A 14 4.70 7.09 0.83
N GLY A 15 4.42 5.85 0.48
CA GLY A 15 3.43 5.52 -0.54
C GLY A 15 1.99 5.81 -0.10
N ASP A 16 1.66 5.48 1.15
CA ASP A 16 0.29 5.54 1.62
C ASP A 16 -0.10 6.91 2.20
N TYR A 17 0.85 7.68 2.68
CA TYR A 17 0.56 8.98 3.29
C TYR A 17 1.17 10.16 2.53
N LEU A 18 2.48 10.12 2.25
CA LEU A 18 3.15 11.24 1.61
C LEU A 18 2.69 11.45 0.16
N PHE A 19 2.51 10.37 -0.60
CA PHE A 19 2.11 10.41 -2.00
C PHE A 19 0.59 10.38 -2.17
N GLN A 20 -0.17 10.47 -1.11
CA GLN A 20 -1.62 10.54 -1.16
C GLN A 20 -2.09 11.97 -0.92
N SER A 21 -2.65 12.61 -1.95
CA SER A 21 -3.27 13.93 -1.79
C SER A 21 -4.60 13.81 -1.04
N ASP A 22 -5.11 14.93 -0.51
CA ASP A 22 -6.42 14.98 0.13
C ASP A 22 -7.52 14.53 -0.84
N TYR A 23 -7.42 14.92 -2.10
CA TYR A 23 -8.38 14.50 -3.12
C TYR A 23 -8.42 12.98 -3.28
N LEU A 24 -7.25 12.33 -3.36
CA LEU A 24 -7.19 10.87 -3.46
C LEU A 24 -7.75 10.21 -2.20
N ALA A 25 -7.38 10.70 -1.03
CA ALA A 25 -7.84 10.13 0.24
C ALA A 25 -9.36 10.19 0.36
N MET A 26 -9.97 11.29 -0.06
CA MET A 26 -11.42 11.48 0.06
C MET A 26 -12.23 10.74 -1.00
N ASN A 27 -11.65 10.45 -2.17
CA ASN A 27 -12.39 9.94 -3.31
C ASN A 27 -12.07 8.49 -3.69
N LYS A 28 -10.98 7.90 -3.18
CA LYS A 28 -10.60 6.51 -3.51
C LYS A 28 -11.67 5.48 -3.15
N GLY A 29 -12.50 5.77 -2.15
CA GLY A 29 -13.61 4.90 -1.76
C GLY A 29 -14.86 5.01 -2.64
N LYS A 30 -14.91 5.99 -3.54
CA LYS A 30 -16.08 6.30 -4.37
C LYS A 30 -15.85 6.02 -5.84
N ASP A 31 -14.60 6.03 -6.31
CA ASP A 31 -14.25 5.95 -7.72
C ASP A 31 -13.07 5.00 -7.91
N ASN A 32 -13.28 3.97 -8.72
CA ASN A 32 -12.24 2.96 -8.97
C ASN A 32 -11.04 3.53 -9.71
N TYR A 33 -11.22 4.53 -10.58
CA TYR A 33 -10.09 5.18 -11.24
C TYR A 33 -9.22 5.93 -10.23
N ILE A 34 -9.83 6.64 -9.30
CA ILE A 34 -9.11 7.33 -8.23
C ILE A 34 -8.36 6.33 -7.35
N LEU A 35 -8.98 5.21 -7.03
CA LEU A 35 -8.35 4.13 -6.26
C LEU A 35 -7.16 3.53 -7.02
N LEU A 36 -7.31 3.33 -8.34
CA LEU A 36 -6.22 2.85 -9.19
C LEU A 36 -5.05 3.84 -9.19
N ALA A 37 -5.34 5.14 -9.35
CA ALA A 37 -4.31 6.18 -9.29
C ALA A 37 -3.57 6.16 -7.95
N HIS A 38 -4.30 6.02 -6.85
CA HIS A 38 -3.70 5.90 -5.52
C HIS A 38 -2.77 4.68 -5.44
N SER A 39 -3.19 3.53 -5.96
CA SER A 39 -2.40 2.30 -5.93
C SER A 39 -1.11 2.41 -6.75
N ILE A 40 -1.17 3.06 -7.91
CA ILE A 40 0.02 3.31 -8.73
C ILE A 40 0.98 4.27 -8.01
N LEU A 41 0.46 5.34 -7.42
CA LEU A 41 1.27 6.30 -6.67
C LEU A 41 1.90 5.65 -5.43
N TYR A 42 1.19 4.77 -4.76
CA TYR A 42 1.74 3.97 -3.67
C TYR A 42 2.97 3.18 -4.15
N THR A 43 2.82 2.48 -5.27
CA THR A 43 3.92 1.69 -5.84
C THR A 43 5.12 2.58 -6.22
N VAL A 44 4.86 3.76 -6.79
CA VAL A 44 5.92 4.73 -7.10
C VAL A 44 6.62 5.19 -5.82
N GLY A 45 5.89 5.43 -4.75
CA GLY A 45 6.47 5.78 -3.45
C GLY A 45 7.38 4.68 -2.90
N VAL A 46 6.93 3.42 -3.00
CA VAL A 46 7.73 2.27 -2.59
C VAL A 46 9.00 2.15 -3.43
N MET A 47 8.89 2.32 -4.75
CA MET A 47 10.04 2.33 -5.67
C MET A 47 11.05 3.42 -5.30
N PHE A 48 10.57 4.60 -4.98
CA PHE A 48 11.42 5.73 -4.61
C PHE A 48 12.24 5.41 -3.35
N VAL A 49 11.59 4.89 -2.31
CA VAL A 49 12.28 4.50 -1.08
C VAL A 49 13.25 3.34 -1.33
N ALA A 50 12.86 2.35 -2.14
CA ALA A 50 13.73 1.24 -2.51
C ALA A 50 14.99 1.73 -3.23
N TYR A 51 14.83 2.67 -4.14
CA TYR A 51 15.96 3.27 -4.85
C TYR A 51 16.93 3.96 -3.88
N ILE A 52 16.40 4.79 -2.99
CA ILE A 52 17.23 5.50 -2.00
C ILE A 52 17.97 4.53 -1.09
N MET A 53 17.31 3.46 -0.67
CA MET A 53 17.90 2.47 0.25
C MET A 53 18.70 1.38 -0.45
N SER A 54 18.84 1.44 -1.78
CA SER A 54 19.52 0.43 -2.59
C SER A 54 18.94 -0.98 -2.39
N ILE A 55 17.62 -1.06 -2.35
CA ILE A 55 16.87 -2.31 -2.27
C ILE A 55 16.29 -2.61 -3.65
N GLU A 56 16.55 -3.81 -4.17
CA GLU A 56 16.03 -4.23 -5.46
C GLU A 56 14.66 -4.88 -5.30
N ILE A 57 13.72 -4.46 -6.12
CA ILE A 57 12.40 -5.07 -6.25
C ILE A 57 12.21 -5.41 -7.71
N SER A 58 11.82 -6.66 -7.99
CA SER A 58 11.58 -7.10 -9.37
C SER A 58 10.39 -6.38 -9.99
N LEU A 59 10.35 -6.32 -11.32
CA LEU A 59 9.18 -5.75 -12.01
C LEU A 59 7.91 -6.52 -11.66
N ASP A 60 7.98 -7.85 -11.60
CA ASP A 60 6.83 -8.67 -11.18
C ASP A 60 6.39 -8.31 -9.77
N GLY A 61 7.33 -8.07 -8.86
CA GLY A 61 7.03 -7.63 -7.50
C GLY A 61 6.30 -6.30 -7.47
N LEU A 62 6.72 -5.35 -8.29
CA LEU A 62 6.07 -4.04 -8.39
C LEU A 62 4.63 -4.16 -8.93
N MET A 63 4.42 -5.00 -9.92
CA MET A 63 3.08 -5.24 -10.48
C MET A 63 2.17 -5.90 -9.44
N ILE A 64 2.67 -6.92 -8.76
CA ILE A 64 1.93 -7.60 -7.69
C ILE A 64 1.60 -6.61 -6.56
N LEU A 65 2.56 -5.78 -6.17
CA LEU A 65 2.35 -4.78 -5.13
C LEU A 65 1.21 -3.83 -5.49
N SER A 66 1.21 -3.33 -6.72
CA SER A 66 0.17 -2.40 -7.18
C SER A 66 -1.22 -3.04 -7.18
N VAL A 67 -1.33 -4.26 -7.69
CA VAL A 67 -2.60 -4.99 -7.75
C VAL A 67 -3.11 -5.33 -6.35
N LEU A 68 -2.25 -5.84 -5.48
CA LEU A 68 -2.66 -6.20 -4.12
C LEU A 68 -3.04 -4.96 -3.32
N HIS A 69 -2.31 -3.86 -3.47
CA HIS A 69 -2.66 -2.62 -2.78
C HIS A 69 -4.04 -2.13 -3.22
N PHE A 70 -4.32 -2.18 -4.53
CA PHE A 70 -5.64 -1.84 -5.04
C PHE A 70 -6.73 -2.69 -4.41
N LEU A 71 -6.56 -4.00 -4.38
CA LEU A 71 -7.56 -4.92 -3.85
C LEU A 71 -7.79 -4.73 -2.35
N ILE A 72 -6.72 -4.57 -1.59
CA ILE A 72 -6.80 -4.39 -0.13
C ILE A 72 -7.51 -3.07 0.19
N ASP A 73 -7.11 -2.00 -0.46
CA ASP A 73 -7.73 -0.69 -0.26
C ASP A 73 -9.18 -0.66 -0.75
N TYR A 74 -9.49 -1.38 -1.82
CA TYR A 74 -10.86 -1.51 -2.31
C TYR A 74 -11.77 -2.09 -1.22
N ILE A 75 -11.35 -3.19 -0.61
CA ILE A 75 -12.13 -3.86 0.44
C ILE A 75 -12.37 -2.94 1.64
N LYS A 76 -11.32 -2.23 2.08
CA LYS A 76 -11.45 -1.31 3.22
C LYS A 76 -12.24 -0.05 2.86
N ALA A 77 -11.87 0.60 1.76
CA ALA A 77 -12.45 1.90 1.38
C ALA A 77 -13.92 1.80 0.97
N ARG A 78 -14.37 0.65 0.47
CA ARG A 78 -15.77 0.38 0.16
C ARG A 78 -16.56 -0.07 1.38
N GLY A 79 -15.96 -0.10 2.57
CA GLY A 79 -16.64 -0.41 3.81
C GLY A 79 -16.88 -1.90 4.06
N ILE A 80 -16.27 -2.80 3.29
CA ILE A 80 -16.49 -4.24 3.43
C ILE A 80 -15.90 -4.75 4.75
N THR A 81 -14.61 -4.51 5.01
CA THR A 81 -13.97 -4.92 6.26
C THR A 81 -14.49 -4.16 7.48
N PRO A 82 -14.70 -2.82 7.43
CA PRO A 82 -15.31 -2.12 8.56
C PRO A 82 -16.69 -2.63 8.94
N LYS A 83 -17.48 -3.08 7.95
CA LYS A 83 -18.81 -3.65 8.22
C LYS A 83 -18.76 -4.87 9.12
N TYR A 84 -17.76 -5.74 8.94
CA TYR A 84 -17.66 -7.00 9.68
C TYR A 84 -16.80 -6.91 10.94
N LEU A 85 -15.77 -6.05 10.95
CA LEU A 85 -14.75 -6.02 12.02
C LEU A 85 -14.78 -4.74 12.86
N GLY A 86 -15.51 -3.71 12.44
CA GLY A 86 -15.43 -2.38 13.02
C GLY A 86 -14.23 -1.59 12.47
N ASN A 87 -14.25 -0.27 12.66
CA ASN A 87 -13.27 0.62 12.03
C ASN A 87 -11.84 0.40 12.54
N LYS A 88 -11.67 0.21 13.85
CA LYS A 88 -10.35 0.02 14.45
C LYS A 88 -9.71 -1.29 14.01
N ASN A 89 -10.46 -2.39 14.07
CA ASN A 89 -9.93 -3.70 13.67
C ASN A 89 -9.68 -3.79 12.18
N ALA A 90 -10.54 -3.16 11.37
CA ALA A 90 -10.32 -3.07 9.93
C ALA A 90 -9.04 -2.31 9.59
N LEU A 91 -8.74 -1.21 10.29
CA LEU A 91 -7.51 -0.46 10.09
C LEU A 91 -6.28 -1.29 10.46
N ILE A 92 -6.32 -1.99 11.59
CA ILE A 92 -5.21 -2.84 12.03
C ILE A 92 -4.96 -3.96 11.01
N LEU A 93 -6.00 -4.64 10.56
CA LEU A 93 -5.89 -5.70 9.56
C LEU A 93 -5.34 -5.16 8.25
N ASP A 94 -5.84 -4.02 7.80
CA ASP A 94 -5.38 -3.34 6.59
C ASP A 94 -3.87 -3.07 6.64
N GLN A 95 -3.38 -2.50 7.73
CA GLN A 95 -1.96 -2.20 7.89
C GLN A 95 -1.11 -3.47 7.94
N LEU A 96 -1.56 -4.50 8.65
CA LEU A 96 -0.85 -5.79 8.70
C LEU A 96 -0.71 -6.41 7.31
N ILE A 97 -1.79 -6.42 6.53
CA ILE A 97 -1.78 -7.00 5.18
C ILE A 97 -0.83 -6.21 4.27
N HIS A 98 -0.81 -4.90 4.37
CA HIS A 98 0.12 -4.07 3.58
C HIS A 98 1.58 -4.41 3.89
N TYR A 99 1.94 -4.57 5.16
CA TYR A 99 3.31 -4.95 5.54
C TYR A 99 3.65 -6.37 5.09
N LEU A 100 2.71 -7.31 5.19
CA LEU A 100 2.91 -8.67 4.68
C LEU A 100 3.09 -8.68 3.16
N THR A 101 2.38 -7.85 2.43
CA THR A 101 2.54 -7.70 0.99
C THR A 101 3.94 -7.18 0.63
N LEU A 102 4.43 -6.18 1.35
CA LEU A 102 5.79 -5.68 1.14
C LEU A 102 6.84 -6.75 1.43
N LEU A 103 6.66 -7.50 2.51
CA LEU A 103 7.57 -8.60 2.85
C LEU A 103 7.59 -9.66 1.75
N PHE A 104 6.42 -10.03 1.25
CA PHE A 104 6.30 -10.98 0.13
C PHE A 104 7.01 -10.48 -1.12
N VAL A 105 6.79 -9.23 -1.48
CA VAL A 105 7.38 -8.61 -2.68
C VAL A 105 8.91 -8.56 -2.57
N LEU A 106 9.44 -8.31 -1.38
CA LEU A 106 10.89 -8.36 -1.15
C LEU A 106 11.47 -9.76 -1.31
N SER A 107 10.66 -10.81 -1.14
CA SER A 107 11.13 -12.22 -1.21
C SER A 107 11.17 -12.75 -2.65
N ILE A 108 10.56 -12.07 -3.58
CA ILE A 108 10.54 -12.49 -4.98
C ILE A 108 11.38 -11.56 -5.86
#